data_448e6d2246a5e492ce6893ff86f4c9ac
#
_entry.id   448e6d2246a5e492ce6893ff86f4c9ac
#
_cell.length_a   1.000
_cell.length_b   1.000
_cell.length_c   1.000
_cell.angle_alpha   90.00
_cell.angle_beta   90.00
_cell.angle_gamma   90.00
#
_symmetry.space_group_name_H-M   'P 1'
#
loop_
_entity.id
_entity.type
_entity.pdbx_description
1 polymer ?
#
loop_
_entity_poly.entity_id
_entity_poly.type
_entity_poly.pdbx_seq_one_letter_code
_entity_poly.pdbx_strand_id
1 'polypeptide(L)'
;MTTRTPILFVHYGDNWIRGSETTLIHLLATLDTQQFEPIVWSNCQPLLDHLTQCGITTYQDPFSVLGVIGSNKFNPLNTMKLVARAITLIQRHHVALIHVNSGAPCQWMSIAARLCHCPLLLQLHGDYPLRERFLMGFHLADNIVCVSDAISQAMQSEGLTLPQLSVVHNGVCLPSSSLETSLKTQLSIPRQAFTFITIGSLIARKGVDRLLKALYLLKKNGEKAHLVIIGDGPERITLKHLSETLGLSEQVHWLGEKANAAMWLKSDADAFVSGAYQEAFGLVIAEAMMAELPVVAPRTGGIPEFVSHNRNGLLYHNSGVFSLVQAMQTLMLNPALSHKLKQAAYVDAHENLTIQSNTQTLQAHYLALMKRDQPAPQWRAMLRPLLYFFRRKELLS
;
A
#
# COMPACT_ATOMS: atom_id res chain seq x y z
N MET A 1 -5.83 -33.47 16.84
CA MET A 1 -5.76 -31.99 16.61
C MET A 1 -4.75 -31.78 15.50
N THR A 2 -5.17 -31.30 14.35
CA THR A 2 -4.25 -30.92 13.27
C THR A 2 -3.40 -29.75 13.78
N THR A 3 -2.08 -29.95 13.81
CA THR A 3 -1.13 -28.89 14.21
C THR A 3 -1.19 -27.78 13.17
N ARG A 4 -1.52 -26.56 13.60
CA ARG A 4 -1.52 -25.36 12.71
C ARG A 4 -0.11 -25.13 12.18
N THR A 5 -0.02 -24.62 10.97
CA THR A 5 1.24 -24.33 10.29
C THR A 5 1.76 -22.94 10.68
N PRO A 6 2.90 -22.80 11.39
CA PRO A 6 3.42 -21.51 11.81
C PRO A 6 4.00 -20.73 10.63
N ILE A 7 3.57 -19.48 10.48
CA ILE A 7 4.10 -18.51 9.49
C ILE A 7 4.70 -17.33 10.24
N LEU A 8 5.95 -16.98 9.94
CA LEU A 8 6.61 -15.79 10.47
C LEU A 8 6.45 -14.63 9.51
N PHE A 9 5.63 -13.65 9.90
CA PHE A 9 5.47 -12.38 9.21
C PHE A 9 6.52 -11.39 9.72
N VAL A 10 7.30 -10.80 8.82
CA VAL A 10 8.34 -9.82 9.19
C VAL A 10 8.07 -8.52 8.47
N HIS A 11 7.90 -7.43 9.23
CA HIS A 11 7.55 -6.13 8.68
C HIS A 11 8.49 -5.04 9.22
N TYR A 12 9.01 -4.22 8.29
CA TYR A 12 9.69 -2.96 8.60
C TYR A 12 8.77 -1.80 8.27
N GLY A 13 8.50 -0.96 9.25
CA GLY A 13 7.69 0.23 9.08
C GLY A 13 8.20 1.38 9.95
N ASP A 14 7.71 2.57 9.68
CA ASP A 14 7.81 3.70 10.58
C ASP A 14 6.89 3.48 11.79
N ASN A 15 6.96 4.37 12.79
CA ASN A 15 6.16 4.23 14.01
C ASN A 15 4.69 4.70 13.83
N TRP A 16 4.05 4.27 12.74
CA TRP A 16 2.64 4.57 12.37
C TRP A 16 2.01 3.39 11.65
N ILE A 17 0.68 3.38 11.61
CA ILE A 17 -0.09 2.45 10.77
C ILE A 17 -0.45 3.18 9.47
N ARG A 18 0.05 2.67 8.34
CA ARG A 18 -0.20 3.17 6.97
C ARG A 18 -0.65 2.01 6.06
N GLY A 19 -0.55 2.20 4.76
CA GLY A 19 -1.05 1.23 3.78
C GLY A 19 -0.50 -0.19 3.95
N SER A 20 0.81 -0.35 4.11
CA SER A 20 1.45 -1.67 4.27
C SER A 20 1.10 -2.34 5.61
N GLU A 21 1.02 -1.57 6.69
CA GLU A 21 0.59 -2.05 8.00
C GLU A 21 -0.90 -2.42 7.98
N THR A 22 -1.73 -1.58 7.37
CA THR A 22 -3.17 -1.84 7.23
C THR A 22 -3.43 -3.13 6.43
N THR A 23 -2.72 -3.34 5.33
CA THR A 23 -2.86 -4.57 4.54
C THR A 23 -2.42 -5.81 5.32
N LEU A 24 -1.35 -5.72 6.13
CA LEU A 24 -0.93 -6.81 7.00
C LEU A 24 -1.95 -7.10 8.09
N ILE A 25 -2.52 -6.07 8.74
CA ILE A 25 -3.59 -6.23 9.74
C ILE A 25 -4.79 -6.95 9.12
N HIS A 26 -5.23 -6.52 7.94
CA HIS A 26 -6.37 -7.12 7.24
C HIS A 26 -6.09 -8.57 6.82
N LEU A 27 -4.89 -8.85 6.30
CA LEU A 27 -4.45 -10.20 5.97
C LEU A 27 -4.52 -11.12 7.19
N LEU A 28 -3.97 -10.68 8.33
CA LEU A 28 -3.94 -11.47 9.56
C LEU A 28 -5.33 -11.66 10.17
N ALA A 29 -6.22 -10.69 10.03
CA ALA A 29 -7.60 -10.77 10.50
C ALA A 29 -8.45 -11.76 9.69
N THR A 30 -8.09 -12.04 8.43
CA THR A 30 -8.82 -12.93 7.53
C THR A 30 -8.08 -14.23 7.23
N LEU A 31 -6.88 -14.42 7.77
CA LEU A 31 -6.09 -15.63 7.64
C LEU A 31 -6.85 -16.83 8.25
N ASP A 32 -6.83 -17.96 7.57
CA ASP A 32 -7.42 -19.20 8.09
C ASP A 32 -6.64 -19.71 9.33
N THR A 33 -7.13 -19.35 10.51
CA THR A 33 -6.54 -19.71 11.80
C THR A 33 -6.73 -21.19 12.18
N GLN A 34 -7.51 -21.96 11.44
CA GLN A 34 -7.56 -23.43 11.60
C GLN A 34 -6.34 -24.08 10.93
N GLN A 35 -5.83 -23.47 9.88
CA GLN A 35 -4.70 -23.99 9.10
C GLN A 35 -3.37 -23.32 9.49
N PHE A 36 -3.36 -22.01 9.73
CA PHE A 36 -2.14 -21.22 9.93
C PHE A 36 -2.07 -20.61 11.33
N GLU A 37 -0.85 -20.51 11.85
CA GLU A 37 -0.53 -19.80 13.09
C GLU A 37 0.39 -18.60 12.78
N PRO A 38 -0.14 -17.36 12.82
CA PRO A 38 0.65 -16.17 12.54
C PRO A 38 1.53 -15.79 13.73
N ILE A 39 2.80 -15.48 13.42
CA ILE A 39 3.78 -14.90 14.35
C ILE A 39 4.32 -13.66 13.67
N VAL A 40 4.34 -12.50 14.35
CA VAL A 40 4.75 -11.24 13.74
C VAL A 40 6.01 -10.69 14.41
N TRP A 41 6.98 -10.31 13.60
CA TRP A 41 8.20 -9.66 14.04
C TRP A 41 8.39 -8.32 13.32
N SER A 42 8.44 -7.22 14.09
CA SER A 42 8.49 -5.87 13.53
C SER A 42 9.24 -4.89 14.44
N ASN A 43 9.62 -3.75 13.86
CA ASN A 43 10.08 -2.58 14.59
C ASN A 43 8.96 -1.54 14.83
N CYS A 44 7.78 -1.72 14.24
CA CYS A 44 6.67 -0.78 14.30
C CYS A 44 5.79 -1.06 15.53
N GLN A 45 5.97 -0.28 16.59
CA GLN A 45 5.25 -0.48 17.86
C GLN A 45 3.72 -0.40 17.71
N PRO A 46 3.12 0.60 17.03
CA PRO A 46 1.67 0.67 16.90
C PRO A 46 1.05 -0.56 16.20
N LEU A 47 1.76 -1.15 15.23
CA LEU A 47 1.34 -2.39 14.58
C LEU A 47 1.34 -3.56 15.56
N LEU A 48 2.43 -3.71 16.35
CA LEU A 48 2.55 -4.79 17.32
C LEU A 48 1.54 -4.68 18.44
N ASP A 49 1.26 -3.47 18.95
CA ASP A 49 0.24 -3.23 19.98
C ASP A 49 -1.14 -3.67 19.51
N HIS A 50 -1.51 -3.28 18.28
CA HIS A 50 -2.76 -3.70 17.67
C HIS A 50 -2.87 -5.22 17.53
N LEU A 51 -1.82 -5.87 16.98
CA LEU A 51 -1.81 -7.32 16.75
C LEU A 51 -1.79 -8.12 18.05
N THR A 52 -1.11 -7.63 19.08
CA THR A 52 -1.11 -8.23 20.43
C THR A 52 -2.50 -8.21 21.05
N GLN A 53 -3.25 -7.08 20.89
CA GLN A 53 -4.64 -6.98 21.33
C GLN A 53 -5.56 -7.99 20.59
N CYS A 54 -5.22 -8.33 19.35
CA CYS A 54 -5.90 -9.38 18.57
C CYS A 54 -5.46 -10.81 18.94
N GLY A 55 -4.59 -11.00 19.95
CA GLY A 55 -4.12 -12.31 20.40
C GLY A 55 -3.04 -12.96 19.51
N ILE A 56 -2.40 -12.20 18.63
CA ILE A 56 -1.31 -12.68 17.77
C ILE A 56 0.00 -12.60 18.54
N THR A 57 0.84 -13.64 18.40
CA THR A 57 2.20 -13.66 18.97
C THR A 57 3.07 -12.65 18.24
N THR A 58 3.62 -11.67 18.99
CA THR A 58 4.43 -10.58 18.42
C THR A 58 5.82 -10.52 19.04
N TYR A 59 6.79 -10.06 18.25
CA TYR A 59 8.16 -9.78 18.66
C TYR A 59 8.57 -8.40 18.19
N GLN A 60 9.25 -7.65 19.03
CA GLN A 60 9.80 -6.34 18.72
C GLN A 60 11.31 -6.37 18.78
N ASP A 61 11.96 -5.85 17.75
CA ASP A 61 13.38 -5.56 17.73
C ASP A 61 13.67 -4.30 16.89
N PRO A 62 14.70 -3.51 17.20
CA PRO A 62 15.10 -2.39 16.37
C PRO A 62 15.76 -2.93 15.08
N PHE A 63 15.21 -2.56 13.93
CA PHE A 63 15.74 -2.95 12.64
C PHE A 63 16.71 -1.90 12.11
N SER A 64 17.91 -2.33 11.70
CA SER A 64 18.89 -1.51 10.98
C SER A 64 18.99 -2.02 9.54
N VAL A 65 18.87 -1.12 8.57
CA VAL A 65 18.80 -1.46 7.14
C VAL A 65 19.91 -0.75 6.38
N LEU A 66 20.63 -1.48 5.52
CA LEU A 66 21.62 -0.91 4.62
C LEU A 66 20.91 -0.34 3.37
N GLY A 67 21.26 0.89 3.00
CA GLY A 67 20.88 1.48 1.71
C GLY A 67 19.56 2.26 1.71
N VAL A 68 18.85 2.37 2.83
CA VAL A 68 17.67 3.23 2.96
C VAL A 68 18.10 4.63 3.40
N ILE A 69 17.74 5.65 2.62
CA ILE A 69 18.02 7.06 2.95
C ILE A 69 17.29 7.41 4.25
N GLY A 70 18.03 7.88 5.26
CA GLY A 70 17.48 8.24 6.58
C GLY A 70 17.47 7.10 7.61
N SER A 71 17.85 5.88 7.25
CA SER A 71 18.02 4.80 8.21
C SER A 71 19.29 5.00 9.07
N ASN A 72 19.25 4.48 10.30
CA ASN A 72 20.43 4.44 11.17
C ASN A 72 21.63 3.85 10.42
N LYS A 73 22.83 4.40 10.67
CA LYS A 73 24.08 3.97 10.02
C LYS A 73 24.17 2.44 10.03
N PHE A 74 24.43 1.87 8.85
CA PHE A 74 24.66 0.43 8.70
C PHE A 74 25.69 -0.06 9.71
N ASN A 75 25.29 -1.07 10.47
CA ASN A 75 26.15 -1.74 11.42
C ASN A 75 26.13 -3.25 11.11
N PRO A 76 27.20 -3.82 10.55
CA PRO A 76 27.27 -5.26 10.23
C PRO A 76 26.97 -6.16 11.44
N LEU A 77 27.38 -5.75 12.64
CA LEU A 77 27.10 -6.49 13.87
C LEU A 77 25.59 -6.56 14.18
N ASN A 78 24.86 -5.49 13.90
CA ASN A 78 23.40 -5.49 14.07
C ASN A 78 22.73 -6.41 13.05
N THR A 79 23.18 -6.42 11.79
CA THR A 79 22.67 -7.36 10.79
C THR A 79 22.90 -8.81 11.21
N MET A 80 24.10 -9.14 11.73
CA MET A 80 24.38 -10.48 12.27
C MET A 80 23.48 -10.83 13.45
N LYS A 81 23.20 -9.88 14.36
CA LYS A 81 22.26 -10.08 15.48
C LYS A 81 20.84 -10.35 14.95
N LEU A 82 20.38 -9.60 13.92
CA LEU A 82 19.08 -9.82 13.31
C LEU A 82 18.99 -11.19 12.64
N VAL A 83 20.03 -11.65 11.93
CA VAL A 83 20.09 -13.01 11.38
C VAL A 83 20.02 -14.07 12.49
N ALA A 84 20.81 -13.93 13.55
CA ALA A 84 20.77 -14.87 14.68
C ALA A 84 19.40 -14.87 15.36
N ARG A 85 18.77 -13.70 15.54
CA ARG A 85 17.42 -13.56 16.09
C ARG A 85 16.37 -14.24 15.20
N ALA A 86 16.46 -14.03 13.87
CA ALA A 86 15.61 -14.71 12.90
C ALA A 86 15.70 -16.23 13.00
N ILE A 87 16.92 -16.79 13.04
CA ILE A 87 17.16 -18.24 13.21
C ILE A 87 16.51 -18.74 14.50
N THR A 88 16.70 -18.02 15.62
CA THR A 88 16.08 -18.35 16.90
C THR A 88 14.55 -18.40 16.81
N LEU A 89 13.92 -17.40 16.16
CA LEU A 89 12.45 -17.37 15.99
C LEU A 89 11.97 -18.53 15.11
N ILE A 90 12.66 -18.78 13.98
CA ILE A 90 12.32 -19.86 13.04
C ILE A 90 12.37 -21.22 13.77
N GLN A 91 13.44 -21.49 14.53
CA GLN A 91 13.62 -22.75 15.23
C GLN A 91 12.65 -22.89 16.40
N ARG A 92 12.49 -21.84 17.22
CA ARG A 92 11.62 -21.85 18.41
C ARG A 92 10.17 -22.17 18.07
N HIS A 93 9.68 -21.61 16.96
CA HIS A 93 8.28 -21.73 16.54
C HIS A 93 8.07 -22.78 15.45
N HIS A 94 9.11 -23.52 15.06
CA HIS A 94 9.04 -24.47 13.95
C HIS A 94 8.42 -23.85 12.68
N VAL A 95 8.85 -22.63 12.34
CA VAL A 95 8.30 -21.84 11.23
C VAL A 95 8.40 -22.60 9.92
N ALA A 96 7.27 -22.81 9.28
CA ALA A 96 7.17 -23.51 8.00
C ALA A 96 7.31 -22.59 6.78
N LEU A 97 7.06 -21.29 6.95
CA LEU A 97 7.17 -20.28 5.88
C LEU A 97 7.42 -18.89 6.50
N ILE A 98 8.23 -18.12 5.81
CA ILE A 98 8.50 -16.71 6.14
C ILE A 98 7.77 -15.82 5.13
N HIS A 99 6.97 -14.87 5.62
CA HIS A 99 6.37 -13.80 4.82
C HIS A 99 6.99 -12.46 5.19
N VAL A 100 7.80 -11.92 4.31
CA VAL A 100 8.39 -10.59 4.46
C VAL A 100 7.44 -9.56 3.82
N ASN A 101 6.76 -8.75 4.65
CA ASN A 101 5.71 -7.81 4.22
C ASN A 101 6.25 -6.41 3.83
N SER A 102 7.54 -6.29 3.57
CA SER A 102 8.20 -5.06 3.06
C SER A 102 9.61 -5.41 2.61
N GLY A 103 10.23 -4.59 1.75
CA GLY A 103 11.53 -4.92 1.17
C GLY A 103 12.67 -5.07 2.18
N ALA A 104 12.74 -4.17 3.15
CA ALA A 104 13.89 -4.04 4.03
C ALA A 104 14.26 -5.31 4.83
N PRO A 105 13.34 -6.03 5.48
CA PRO A 105 13.68 -7.24 6.24
C PRO A 105 14.25 -8.38 5.38
N CYS A 106 14.05 -8.36 4.06
CA CYS A 106 14.62 -9.36 3.18
C CYS A 106 16.15 -9.43 3.30
N GLN A 107 16.79 -8.32 3.70
CA GLN A 107 18.24 -8.21 3.84
C GLN A 107 18.83 -9.24 4.82
N TRP A 108 18.20 -9.51 5.94
CA TRP A 108 18.64 -10.51 6.93
C TRP A 108 17.80 -11.78 6.88
N MET A 109 16.52 -11.66 6.52
CA MET A 109 15.64 -12.83 6.46
C MET A 109 16.01 -13.79 5.36
N SER A 110 16.50 -13.31 4.21
CA SER A 110 16.98 -14.18 3.13
C SER A 110 18.17 -15.07 3.55
N ILE A 111 19.05 -14.54 4.41
CA ILE A 111 20.18 -15.30 4.98
C ILE A 111 19.65 -16.36 5.96
N ALA A 112 18.81 -15.94 6.92
CA ALA A 112 18.24 -16.84 7.93
C ALA A 112 17.38 -17.95 7.30
N ALA A 113 16.54 -17.60 6.32
CA ALA A 113 15.71 -18.53 5.56
C ALA A 113 16.55 -19.63 4.91
N ARG A 114 17.65 -19.26 4.26
CA ARG A 114 18.58 -20.20 3.63
C ARG A 114 19.27 -21.11 4.63
N LEU A 115 19.73 -20.56 5.77
CA LEU A 115 20.39 -21.35 6.82
C LEU A 115 19.43 -22.32 7.50
N CYS A 116 18.15 -21.98 7.58
CA CYS A 116 17.12 -22.83 8.19
C CYS A 116 16.34 -23.68 7.18
N HIS A 117 16.64 -23.60 5.89
CA HIS A 117 15.89 -24.26 4.80
C HIS A 117 14.38 -23.94 4.86
N CYS A 118 14.02 -22.72 5.25
CA CYS A 118 12.65 -22.24 5.37
C CYS A 118 12.29 -21.39 4.15
N PRO A 119 11.19 -21.68 3.42
CA PRO A 119 10.79 -20.91 2.25
C PRO A 119 10.45 -19.48 2.62
N LEU A 120 10.83 -18.52 1.75
CA LEU A 120 10.63 -17.09 1.93
C LEU A 120 9.80 -16.49 0.79
N LEU A 121 8.64 -15.95 1.14
CA LEU A 121 7.84 -15.07 0.28
C LEU A 121 8.12 -13.62 0.64
N LEU A 122 8.44 -12.80 -0.36
CA LEU A 122 8.62 -11.35 -0.23
C LEU A 122 7.42 -10.64 -0.86
N GLN A 123 6.67 -9.84 -0.09
CA GLN A 123 5.61 -8.98 -0.60
C GLN A 123 6.07 -7.52 -0.71
N LEU A 124 5.87 -6.91 -1.89
CA LEU A 124 6.30 -5.54 -2.19
C LEU A 124 5.10 -4.61 -2.35
N HIS A 125 5.07 -3.57 -1.51
CA HIS A 125 4.05 -2.52 -1.48
C HIS A 125 4.47 -1.22 -2.17
N GLY A 126 5.63 -1.20 -2.79
CA GLY A 126 6.19 -0.02 -3.48
C GLY A 126 7.26 -0.42 -4.47
N ASP A 127 7.66 0.55 -5.27
CA ASP A 127 8.79 0.40 -6.16
C ASP A 127 10.11 0.61 -5.40
N TYR A 128 11.11 -0.17 -5.78
CA TYR A 128 12.45 -0.13 -5.21
C TYR A 128 13.47 -0.02 -6.35
N PRO A 129 14.37 0.97 -6.32
CA PRO A 129 15.47 1.07 -7.28
C PRO A 129 16.31 -0.21 -7.33
N LEU A 130 16.88 -0.53 -8.48
CA LEU A 130 17.67 -1.75 -8.69
C LEU A 130 18.76 -1.93 -7.62
N ARG A 131 19.45 -0.84 -7.25
CA ARG A 131 20.47 -0.85 -6.20
C ARG A 131 19.91 -1.31 -4.86
N GLU A 132 18.75 -0.79 -4.44
CA GLU A 132 18.12 -1.15 -3.19
C GLU A 132 17.67 -2.61 -3.20
N ARG A 133 17.03 -3.06 -4.29
CA ARG A 133 16.60 -4.47 -4.46
C ARG A 133 17.76 -5.44 -4.32
N PHE A 134 18.91 -5.07 -4.90
CA PHE A 134 20.12 -5.85 -4.78
C PHE A 134 20.65 -5.87 -3.35
N LEU A 135 20.80 -4.70 -2.71
CA LEU A 135 21.30 -4.57 -1.33
C LEU A 135 20.39 -5.25 -0.31
N MET A 136 19.08 -5.27 -0.56
CA MET A 136 18.10 -5.95 0.29
C MET A 136 17.98 -7.46 -0.01
N GLY A 137 18.65 -7.97 -1.05
CA GLY A 137 18.69 -9.40 -1.35
C GLY A 137 17.39 -9.97 -1.92
N PHE A 138 16.58 -9.20 -2.65
CA PHE A 138 15.30 -9.67 -3.23
C PHE A 138 15.47 -10.89 -4.12
N HIS A 139 16.59 -10.98 -4.83
CA HIS A 139 16.96 -12.12 -5.66
C HIS A 139 17.20 -13.45 -4.90
N LEU A 140 17.20 -13.37 -3.57
CA LEU A 140 17.36 -14.53 -2.69
C LEU A 140 16.03 -15.06 -2.13
N ALA A 141 14.92 -14.35 -2.35
CA ALA A 141 13.58 -14.83 -2.00
C ALA A 141 13.16 -16.02 -2.88
N ASP A 142 12.28 -16.88 -2.41
CA ASP A 142 11.77 -18.01 -3.21
C ASP A 142 10.60 -17.59 -4.09
N ASN A 143 9.82 -16.60 -3.64
CA ASN A 143 8.76 -15.95 -4.41
C ASN A 143 8.71 -14.45 -4.05
N ILE A 144 8.46 -13.62 -5.06
CA ILE A 144 8.17 -12.19 -4.90
C ILE A 144 6.72 -11.95 -5.34
N VAL A 145 5.93 -11.38 -4.44
CA VAL A 145 4.56 -10.95 -4.70
C VAL A 145 4.52 -9.42 -4.77
N CYS A 146 4.12 -8.87 -5.90
CA CYS A 146 3.90 -7.43 -6.08
C CYS A 146 2.42 -7.09 -5.93
N VAL A 147 2.12 -5.93 -5.36
CA VAL A 147 0.72 -5.47 -5.19
C VAL A 147 0.12 -4.91 -6.48
N SER A 148 0.91 -4.80 -7.55
CA SER A 148 0.46 -4.37 -8.88
C SER A 148 1.41 -4.85 -9.99
N ASP A 149 0.88 -4.94 -11.21
CA ASP A 149 1.68 -5.21 -12.41
C ASP A 149 2.70 -4.10 -12.67
N ALA A 150 2.34 -2.85 -12.37
CA ALA A 150 3.25 -1.70 -12.52
C ALA A 150 4.56 -1.89 -11.74
N ILE A 151 4.50 -2.41 -10.50
CA ILE A 151 5.70 -2.75 -9.71
C ILE A 151 6.42 -3.96 -10.30
N SER A 152 5.70 -4.97 -10.73
CA SER A 152 6.22 -6.20 -11.31
C SER A 152 7.01 -5.91 -12.60
N GLN A 153 6.46 -5.12 -13.52
CA GLN A 153 7.06 -4.80 -14.82
C GLN A 153 8.41 -4.08 -14.68
N ALA A 154 8.54 -3.17 -13.70
CA ALA A 154 9.80 -2.49 -13.43
C ALA A 154 10.93 -3.49 -13.12
N MET A 155 10.63 -4.58 -12.41
CA MET A 155 11.60 -5.63 -12.12
C MET A 155 11.86 -6.56 -13.30
N GLN A 156 10.84 -6.89 -14.09
CA GLN A 156 10.96 -7.77 -15.26
C GLN A 156 11.79 -7.14 -16.38
N SER A 157 11.64 -5.83 -16.58
CA SER A 157 12.35 -5.10 -17.66
C SER A 157 13.87 -5.05 -17.48
N GLU A 158 14.38 -5.32 -16.28
CA GLU A 158 15.82 -5.25 -15.98
C GLU A 158 16.61 -6.51 -16.33
N GLY A 159 15.94 -7.58 -16.77
CA GLY A 159 16.60 -8.81 -17.23
C GLY A 159 17.35 -9.57 -16.13
N LEU A 160 17.06 -9.31 -14.86
CA LEU A 160 17.57 -10.12 -13.76
C LEU A 160 16.82 -11.46 -13.73
N THR A 161 17.55 -12.55 -13.46
CA THR A 161 16.92 -13.83 -13.11
C THR A 161 16.34 -13.67 -11.71
N LEU A 162 15.11 -13.21 -11.65
CA LEU A 162 14.38 -13.07 -10.40
C LEU A 162 13.80 -14.42 -9.97
N PRO A 163 13.55 -14.61 -8.67
CA PRO A 163 12.67 -15.67 -8.19
C PRO A 163 11.31 -15.57 -8.89
N GLN A 164 10.45 -16.55 -8.64
CA GLN A 164 9.10 -16.49 -9.20
C GLN A 164 8.43 -15.18 -8.81
N LEU A 165 8.03 -14.40 -9.81
CA LEU A 165 7.37 -13.12 -9.65
C LEU A 165 5.88 -13.30 -9.93
N SER A 166 5.04 -12.83 -9.03
CA SER A 166 3.58 -12.87 -9.15
C SER A 166 2.96 -11.55 -8.71
N VAL A 167 1.76 -11.29 -9.18
CA VAL A 167 0.97 -10.11 -8.79
C VAL A 167 -0.24 -10.58 -8.00
N VAL A 168 -0.42 -9.98 -6.83
CA VAL A 168 -1.61 -10.16 -5.99
C VAL A 168 -2.05 -8.78 -5.56
N HIS A 169 -3.11 -8.28 -6.15
CA HIS A 169 -3.69 -6.98 -5.80
C HIS A 169 -4.06 -6.94 -4.32
N ASN A 170 -3.84 -5.80 -3.67
CA ASN A 170 -4.27 -5.62 -2.30
C ASN A 170 -5.79 -5.76 -2.18
N GLY A 171 -6.22 -6.40 -1.10
CA GLY A 171 -7.62 -6.40 -0.70
C GLY A 171 -7.93 -5.22 0.21
N VAL A 172 -9.16 -4.74 0.14
CA VAL A 172 -9.69 -3.69 1.00
C VAL A 172 -10.97 -4.16 1.68
N CYS A 173 -11.27 -3.56 2.82
CA CYS A 173 -12.54 -3.70 3.51
C CYS A 173 -12.95 -2.35 4.10
N LEU A 174 -14.24 -2.14 4.22
CA LEU A 174 -14.77 -0.95 4.88
C LEU A 174 -15.22 -1.29 6.30
N PRO A 175 -15.03 -0.38 7.27
CA PRO A 175 -15.62 -0.51 8.59
C PRO A 175 -17.14 -0.66 8.49
N SER A 176 -17.74 -1.48 9.36
CA SER A 176 -19.20 -1.66 9.41
C SER A 176 -19.92 -0.37 9.82
N SER A 177 -19.26 0.46 10.64
CA SER A 177 -19.79 1.75 11.11
C SER A 177 -19.82 2.79 9.99
N SER A 178 -20.79 3.69 10.05
CA SER A 178 -20.90 4.92 9.25
C SER A 178 -20.80 6.14 10.16
N LEU A 179 -20.69 7.32 9.58
CA LEU A 179 -20.78 8.56 10.36
C LEU A 179 -22.20 8.72 10.94
N GLU A 180 -22.28 9.11 12.20
CA GLU A 180 -23.57 9.39 12.87
C GLU A 180 -24.27 10.63 12.30
N THR A 181 -23.49 11.58 11.78
CA THR A 181 -23.98 12.86 11.26
C THR A 181 -23.43 13.09 9.86
N SER A 182 -24.22 13.69 8.98
CA SER A 182 -23.83 14.11 7.63
C SER A 182 -22.53 14.91 7.66
N LEU A 183 -21.58 14.56 6.80
CA LEU A 183 -20.30 15.27 6.60
C LEU A 183 -20.54 16.74 6.24
N LYS A 184 -21.47 16.99 5.31
CA LYS A 184 -21.80 18.36 4.88
C LYS A 184 -22.36 19.19 6.04
N THR A 185 -23.17 18.58 6.90
CA THR A 185 -23.72 19.26 8.09
C THR A 185 -22.61 19.55 9.10
N GLN A 186 -21.73 18.60 9.40
CA GLN A 186 -20.61 18.81 10.34
C GLN A 186 -19.66 19.94 9.90
N LEU A 187 -19.48 20.11 8.60
CA LEU A 187 -18.54 21.07 8.03
C LEU A 187 -19.23 22.36 7.54
N SER A 188 -20.52 22.53 7.78
CA SER A 188 -21.32 23.67 7.31
C SER A 188 -21.25 23.85 5.78
N ILE A 189 -21.12 22.76 5.03
CA ILE A 189 -21.13 22.75 3.57
C ILE A 189 -22.57 22.82 3.10
N PRO A 190 -22.92 23.74 2.15
CA PRO A 190 -24.26 23.77 1.57
C PRO A 190 -24.63 22.43 0.95
N ARG A 191 -25.86 21.93 1.21
CA ARG A 191 -26.30 20.61 0.74
C ARG A 191 -26.17 20.40 -0.77
N GLN A 192 -26.39 21.45 -1.56
CA GLN A 192 -26.31 21.45 -3.02
C GLN A 192 -24.87 21.63 -3.55
N ALA A 193 -23.89 21.95 -2.69
CA ALA A 193 -22.51 22.08 -3.12
C ALA A 193 -21.88 20.70 -3.36
N PHE A 194 -21.23 20.54 -4.51
CA PHE A 194 -20.54 19.31 -4.85
C PHE A 194 -19.31 19.15 -3.96
N THR A 195 -19.21 18.04 -3.25
CA THR A 195 -18.18 17.80 -2.23
C THR A 195 -17.29 16.63 -2.64
N PHE A 196 -16.02 16.96 -2.96
CA PHE A 196 -14.98 15.96 -3.15
C PHE A 196 -14.36 15.59 -1.80
N ILE A 197 -13.97 14.32 -1.66
CA ILE A 197 -13.21 13.82 -0.51
C ILE A 197 -11.91 13.18 -0.97
N THR A 198 -10.83 13.39 -0.21
CA THR A 198 -9.54 12.69 -0.37
C THR A 198 -9.00 12.27 0.98
N ILE A 199 -8.37 11.09 1.02
CA ILE A 199 -7.80 10.52 2.24
C ILE A 199 -6.37 10.08 1.96
N GLY A 200 -5.43 10.43 2.82
CA GLY A 200 -4.05 9.98 2.72
C GLY A 200 -3.04 10.87 3.42
N SER A 201 -1.81 10.39 3.53
CA SER A 201 -0.70 11.15 4.10
C SER A 201 -0.43 12.41 3.27
N LEU A 202 -0.18 13.54 3.94
CA LEU A 202 0.16 14.81 3.30
C LEU A 202 1.65 14.86 2.97
N ILE A 203 2.02 14.14 1.90
CA ILE A 203 3.38 14.05 1.33
C ILE A 203 3.33 14.37 -0.16
N ALA A 204 4.44 14.86 -0.72
CA ALA A 204 4.51 15.37 -2.10
C ALA A 204 3.94 14.37 -3.13
N ARG A 205 4.29 13.09 -3.06
CA ARG A 205 3.81 12.09 -4.03
C ARG A 205 2.28 11.90 -4.05
N LYS A 206 1.55 12.28 -2.99
CA LYS A 206 0.07 12.19 -2.92
C LYS A 206 -0.63 13.37 -3.62
N GLY A 207 0.09 14.42 -4.00
CA GLY A 207 -0.37 15.45 -4.92
C GLY A 207 -1.58 16.25 -4.44
N VAL A 208 -1.70 16.52 -3.14
CA VAL A 208 -2.79 17.35 -2.60
C VAL A 208 -2.70 18.79 -3.15
N ASP A 209 -1.50 19.29 -3.44
CA ASP A 209 -1.28 20.57 -4.11
C ASP A 209 -1.98 20.64 -5.48
N ARG A 210 -2.00 19.52 -6.22
CA ARG A 210 -2.71 19.39 -7.50
C ARG A 210 -4.23 19.50 -7.31
N LEU A 211 -4.77 18.89 -6.24
CA LEU A 211 -6.19 19.00 -5.92
C LEU A 211 -6.59 20.43 -5.59
N LEU A 212 -5.77 21.16 -4.82
CA LEU A 212 -5.99 22.57 -4.49
C LEU A 212 -5.98 23.44 -5.75
N LYS A 213 -5.01 23.24 -6.65
CA LYS A 213 -4.94 23.95 -7.93
C LYS A 213 -6.16 23.64 -8.82
N ALA A 214 -6.62 22.39 -8.84
CA ALA A 214 -7.82 21.99 -9.58
C ALA A 214 -9.08 22.67 -9.01
N LEU A 215 -9.25 22.66 -7.71
CA LEU A 215 -10.37 23.32 -7.04
C LEU A 215 -10.38 24.84 -7.31
N TYR A 216 -9.21 25.48 -7.32
CA TYR A 216 -9.09 26.89 -7.69
C TYR A 216 -9.56 27.17 -9.12
N LEU A 217 -9.22 26.31 -10.08
CA LEU A 217 -9.68 26.46 -11.46
C LEU A 217 -11.18 26.22 -11.58
N LEU A 218 -11.75 25.26 -10.87
CA LEU A 218 -13.21 25.07 -10.78
C LEU A 218 -13.90 26.33 -10.24
N LYS A 219 -13.38 26.92 -9.15
CA LYS A 219 -13.88 28.16 -8.59
C LYS A 219 -13.84 29.32 -9.62
N LYS A 220 -12.72 29.43 -10.35
CA LYS A 220 -12.57 30.44 -11.43
C LYS A 220 -13.59 30.27 -12.55
N ASN A 221 -14.01 29.02 -12.82
CA ASN A 221 -15.06 28.70 -13.80
C ASN A 221 -16.49 28.88 -13.24
N GLY A 222 -16.63 29.39 -12.01
CA GLY A 222 -17.93 29.60 -11.37
C GLY A 222 -18.54 28.42 -10.70
N GLU A 223 -17.81 27.27 -10.61
CA GLU A 223 -18.29 26.03 -10.00
C GLU A 223 -18.25 26.12 -8.46
N LYS A 224 -19.30 25.62 -7.81
CA LYS A 224 -19.41 25.54 -6.33
C LYS A 224 -19.00 24.15 -5.87
N ALA A 225 -17.72 23.93 -5.70
CA ALA A 225 -17.17 22.67 -5.20
C ALA A 225 -16.43 22.86 -3.87
N HIS A 226 -16.49 21.85 -3.01
CA HIS A 226 -15.74 21.75 -1.77
C HIS A 226 -14.79 20.56 -1.82
N LEU A 227 -13.70 20.62 -1.07
CA LEU A 227 -12.73 19.54 -0.92
C LEU A 227 -12.50 19.24 0.56
N VAL A 228 -12.81 18.02 0.96
CA VAL A 228 -12.53 17.50 2.29
C VAL A 228 -11.26 16.68 2.27
N ILE A 229 -10.30 17.04 3.10
CA ILE A 229 -8.98 16.42 3.17
C ILE A 229 -8.82 15.75 4.54
N ILE A 230 -8.64 14.43 4.53
CA ILE A 230 -8.42 13.61 5.71
C ILE A 230 -7.00 13.03 5.66
N GLY A 231 -6.23 13.34 6.68
CA GLY A 231 -4.85 12.91 6.82
C GLY A 231 -3.94 14.00 7.36
N ASP A 232 -2.72 13.61 7.64
CA ASP A 232 -1.66 14.50 8.12
C ASP A 232 -0.32 14.15 7.49
N GLY A 233 0.67 15.02 7.62
CA GLY A 233 2.00 14.79 7.11
C GLY A 233 2.85 16.08 7.00
N PRO A 234 4.11 15.96 6.59
CA PRO A 234 5.05 17.07 6.56
C PRO A 234 4.62 18.23 5.65
N GLU A 235 3.82 17.96 4.61
CA GLU A 235 3.34 18.99 3.68
C GLU A 235 2.15 19.82 4.23
N ARG A 236 1.59 19.49 5.40
CA ARG A 236 0.36 20.10 5.93
C ARG A 236 0.42 21.63 5.97
N ILE A 237 1.49 22.20 6.50
CA ILE A 237 1.63 23.67 6.64
C ILE A 237 1.71 24.31 5.26
N THR A 238 2.53 23.77 4.37
CA THR A 238 2.72 24.28 2.99
C THR A 238 1.41 24.21 2.20
N LEU A 239 0.66 23.11 2.33
CA LEU A 239 -0.61 22.92 1.62
C LEU A 239 -1.71 23.86 2.15
N LYS A 240 -1.78 24.10 3.48
CA LYS A 240 -2.70 25.09 4.05
C LYS A 240 -2.40 26.49 3.55
N HIS A 241 -1.14 26.92 3.58
CA HIS A 241 -0.73 28.21 3.04
C HIS A 241 -1.06 28.32 1.54
N LEU A 242 -0.86 27.26 0.75
CA LEU A 242 -1.27 27.24 -0.66
C LEU A 242 -2.78 27.44 -0.82
N SER A 243 -3.61 26.76 -0.01
CA SER A 243 -5.06 26.91 -0.07
C SER A 243 -5.53 28.34 0.26
N GLU A 244 -4.89 28.99 1.23
CA GLU A 244 -5.14 30.39 1.60
C GLU A 244 -4.73 31.35 0.46
N THR A 245 -3.53 31.17 -0.10
CA THR A 245 -3.02 31.96 -1.24
C THR A 245 -3.93 31.86 -2.47
N LEU A 246 -4.54 30.71 -2.70
CA LEU A 246 -5.51 30.47 -3.76
C LEU A 246 -6.93 30.97 -3.39
N GLY A 247 -7.13 31.51 -2.19
CA GLY A 247 -8.42 32.01 -1.72
C GLY A 247 -9.48 30.92 -1.56
N LEU A 248 -9.07 29.71 -1.11
CA LEU A 248 -9.92 28.53 -0.98
C LEU A 248 -10.34 28.22 0.45
N SER A 249 -10.14 29.14 1.41
CA SER A 249 -10.35 28.89 2.84
C SER A 249 -11.78 28.41 3.20
N GLU A 250 -12.79 28.84 2.46
CA GLU A 250 -14.18 28.42 2.67
C GLU A 250 -14.52 27.07 1.99
N GLN A 251 -13.73 26.64 1.01
CA GLN A 251 -14.02 25.46 0.18
C GLN A 251 -13.16 24.26 0.54
N VAL A 252 -12.07 24.44 1.30
CA VAL A 252 -11.17 23.36 1.71
C VAL A 252 -11.32 23.07 3.20
N HIS A 253 -11.66 21.84 3.52
CA HIS A 253 -11.91 21.38 4.89
C HIS A 253 -10.83 20.40 5.32
N TRP A 254 -9.97 20.82 6.25
CA TRP A 254 -8.86 20.03 6.79
C TRP A 254 -9.27 19.30 8.05
N LEU A 255 -9.52 17.99 7.99
CA LEU A 255 -9.94 17.18 9.13
C LEU A 255 -8.80 16.59 9.95
N GLY A 256 -7.55 16.69 9.46
CA GLY A 256 -6.40 16.04 10.08
C GLY A 256 -6.47 14.52 9.97
N GLU A 257 -5.61 13.84 10.71
CA GLU A 257 -5.62 12.39 10.78
C GLU A 257 -6.85 11.89 11.55
N LYS A 258 -7.48 10.83 11.06
CA LYS A 258 -8.66 10.21 11.64
C LYS A 258 -8.42 8.72 11.81
N ALA A 259 -8.70 8.20 13.00
CA ALA A 259 -8.86 6.77 13.19
C ALA A 259 -9.98 6.25 12.28
N ASN A 260 -9.79 5.09 11.66
CA ASN A 260 -10.78 4.51 10.74
C ASN A 260 -11.20 5.46 9.62
N ALA A 261 -10.23 6.16 9.00
CA ALA A 261 -10.50 7.16 7.97
C ALA A 261 -11.42 6.65 6.84
N ALA A 262 -11.38 5.35 6.52
CA ALA A 262 -12.23 4.74 5.50
C ALA A 262 -13.74 4.85 5.80
N MET A 263 -14.17 5.02 7.07
CA MET A 263 -15.60 5.26 7.37
C MET A 263 -16.10 6.60 6.83
N TRP A 264 -15.22 7.58 6.62
CA TRP A 264 -15.58 8.87 6.03
C TRP A 264 -15.94 8.77 4.54
N LEU A 265 -15.51 7.68 3.87
CA LEU A 265 -15.93 7.38 2.49
C LEU A 265 -17.41 6.99 2.40
N LYS A 266 -18.03 6.54 3.50
CA LYS A 266 -19.47 6.27 3.59
C LYS A 266 -20.29 7.51 3.93
N SER A 267 -19.71 8.71 3.85
CA SER A 267 -20.39 9.97 4.11
C SER A 267 -21.24 10.41 2.90
N ASP A 268 -21.86 11.58 3.03
CA ASP A 268 -22.59 12.27 1.97
C ASP A 268 -21.68 13.13 1.06
N ALA A 269 -20.39 12.78 0.94
CA ALA A 269 -19.53 13.28 -0.11
C ALA A 269 -20.00 12.79 -1.49
N ASP A 270 -19.83 13.63 -2.52
CA ASP A 270 -20.34 13.31 -3.86
C ASP A 270 -19.35 12.50 -4.72
N ALA A 271 -18.04 12.62 -4.47
CA ALA A 271 -17.00 11.86 -5.18
C ALA A 271 -15.69 11.79 -4.40
N PHE A 272 -14.93 10.73 -4.62
CA PHE A 272 -13.53 10.63 -4.21
C PHE A 272 -12.61 11.17 -5.29
N VAL A 273 -11.57 11.91 -4.91
CA VAL A 273 -10.56 12.43 -5.82
C VAL A 273 -9.16 12.15 -5.31
N SER A 274 -8.29 11.62 -6.18
CA SER A 274 -6.88 11.41 -5.90
C SER A 274 -6.02 12.35 -6.74
N GLY A 275 -5.08 13.06 -6.10
CA GLY A 275 -4.09 13.91 -6.76
C GLY A 275 -2.75 13.20 -7.01
N ALA A 276 -2.60 11.95 -6.69
CA ALA A 276 -1.32 11.27 -6.60
C ALA A 276 -0.45 11.40 -7.86
N TYR A 277 0.82 11.76 -7.66
CA TYR A 277 1.85 11.72 -8.71
C TYR A 277 2.39 10.31 -8.94
N GLN A 278 2.45 9.53 -7.85
CA GLN A 278 2.90 8.14 -7.84
C GLN A 278 2.06 7.33 -6.86
N GLU A 279 1.63 6.14 -7.30
CA GLU A 279 0.85 5.22 -6.47
C GLU A 279 1.20 3.77 -6.81
N ALA A 280 1.54 2.99 -5.81
CA ALA A 280 1.85 1.57 -6.01
C ALA A 280 0.63 0.75 -6.38
N PHE A 281 -0.48 0.96 -5.67
CA PHE A 281 -1.76 0.31 -5.90
C PHE A 281 -2.91 1.32 -5.84
N GLY A 282 -3.13 1.96 -4.69
CA GLY A 282 -4.22 2.92 -4.49
C GLY A 282 -5.32 2.41 -3.58
N LEU A 283 -4.95 1.92 -2.38
CA LEU A 283 -5.89 1.36 -1.41
C LEU A 283 -7.12 2.23 -1.19
N VAL A 284 -6.92 3.53 -0.95
CA VAL A 284 -8.04 4.46 -0.66
C VAL A 284 -8.97 4.63 -1.87
N ILE A 285 -8.44 4.50 -3.10
CA ILE A 285 -9.28 4.52 -4.31
C ILE A 285 -10.16 3.27 -4.34
N ALA A 286 -9.60 2.09 -4.05
CA ALA A 286 -10.35 0.85 -3.95
C ALA A 286 -11.39 0.88 -2.82
N GLU A 287 -11.03 1.47 -1.65
CA GLU A 287 -11.95 1.71 -0.54
C GLU A 287 -13.09 2.65 -0.94
N ALA A 288 -12.81 3.73 -1.70
CA ALA A 288 -13.82 4.65 -2.21
C ALA A 288 -14.79 3.95 -3.19
N MET A 289 -14.27 3.11 -4.08
CA MET A 289 -15.09 2.29 -4.97
C MET A 289 -16.01 1.34 -4.17
N MET A 290 -15.47 0.70 -3.14
CA MET A 290 -16.25 -0.19 -2.25
C MET A 290 -17.29 0.58 -1.42
N ALA A 291 -17.07 1.87 -1.16
CA ALA A 291 -17.99 2.78 -0.47
C ALA A 291 -19.04 3.41 -1.40
N GLU A 292 -19.20 2.94 -2.62
CA GLU A 292 -20.10 3.53 -3.63
C GLU A 292 -19.81 5.01 -3.94
N LEU A 293 -18.56 5.46 -3.86
CA LEU A 293 -18.19 6.78 -4.35
C LEU A 293 -17.69 6.71 -5.80
N PRO A 294 -18.17 7.56 -6.70
CA PRO A 294 -17.52 7.72 -7.99
C PRO A 294 -16.11 8.25 -7.79
N VAL A 295 -15.15 7.72 -8.53
CA VAL A 295 -13.72 8.03 -8.33
C VAL A 295 -13.14 8.80 -9.51
N VAL A 296 -12.34 9.83 -9.20
CA VAL A 296 -11.45 10.52 -10.12
C VAL A 296 -10.01 10.25 -9.68
N ALA A 297 -9.21 9.63 -10.53
CA ALA A 297 -7.86 9.21 -10.18
C ALA A 297 -6.86 9.43 -11.33
N PRO A 298 -5.56 9.58 -11.04
CA PRO A 298 -4.55 9.70 -12.09
C PRO A 298 -4.27 8.35 -12.76
N ARG A 299 -3.91 8.39 -14.05
CA ARG A 299 -3.41 7.22 -14.78
C ARG A 299 -1.93 6.98 -14.40
N THR A 300 -1.67 6.42 -13.22
CA THR A 300 -0.32 6.17 -12.71
C THR A 300 -0.25 4.91 -11.85
N GLY A 301 0.91 4.23 -11.87
CA GLY A 301 1.16 3.01 -11.11
C GLY A 301 0.09 1.95 -11.29
N GLY A 302 -0.31 1.29 -10.21
CA GLY A 302 -1.32 0.22 -10.22
C GLY A 302 -2.78 0.70 -10.37
N ILE A 303 -3.06 2.01 -10.35
CA ILE A 303 -4.44 2.51 -10.43
C ILE A 303 -5.18 2.03 -11.69
N PRO A 304 -4.57 2.08 -12.91
CA PRO A 304 -5.24 1.64 -14.13
C PRO A 304 -5.53 0.14 -14.21
N GLU A 305 -5.01 -0.65 -13.27
CA GLU A 305 -5.22 -2.09 -13.24
C GLU A 305 -6.61 -2.47 -12.71
N PHE A 306 -7.22 -1.59 -11.89
CA PHE A 306 -8.58 -1.80 -11.37
C PHE A 306 -9.55 -0.65 -11.66
N VAL A 307 -9.06 0.55 -12.01
CA VAL A 307 -9.90 1.66 -12.48
C VAL A 307 -9.84 1.73 -14.00
N SER A 308 -10.98 1.52 -14.66
CA SER A 308 -11.16 1.64 -16.11
C SER A 308 -11.90 2.93 -16.44
N HIS A 309 -11.26 3.80 -17.24
CA HIS A 309 -11.82 5.12 -17.59
C HIS A 309 -13.20 5.00 -18.27
N ASN A 310 -14.17 5.80 -17.83
CA ASN A 310 -15.57 5.83 -18.28
C ASN A 310 -16.37 4.54 -18.02
N ARG A 311 -15.81 3.52 -17.35
CA ARG A 311 -16.52 2.29 -16.97
C ARG A 311 -16.85 2.27 -15.47
N ASN A 312 -15.82 2.34 -14.61
CA ASN A 312 -15.96 2.31 -13.15
C ASN A 312 -15.24 3.49 -12.44
N GLY A 313 -14.77 4.48 -13.19
CA GLY A 313 -14.14 5.69 -12.68
C GLY A 313 -13.68 6.59 -13.81
N LEU A 314 -13.18 7.78 -13.45
CA LEU A 314 -12.55 8.70 -14.39
C LEU A 314 -11.04 8.74 -14.14
N LEU A 315 -10.27 8.27 -15.13
CA LEU A 315 -8.82 8.39 -15.11
C LEU A 315 -8.41 9.66 -15.86
N TYR A 316 -7.63 10.52 -15.21
CA TYR A 316 -7.06 11.69 -15.84
C TYR A 316 -5.56 11.50 -16.14
N HIS A 317 -5.04 12.28 -17.09
CA HIS A 317 -3.62 12.26 -17.47
C HIS A 317 -2.74 12.83 -16.36
N ASN A 318 -1.67 12.13 -15.99
CA ASN A 318 -0.83 12.53 -14.85
C ASN A 318 0.02 13.78 -15.09
N SER A 319 0.08 14.30 -16.32
CA SER A 319 0.94 15.42 -16.73
C SER A 319 0.38 16.82 -16.43
N GLY A 320 -0.86 16.98 -15.93
CA GLY A 320 -1.40 18.33 -15.73
C GLY A 320 -2.65 18.43 -14.88
N VAL A 321 -2.86 19.63 -14.32
CA VAL A 321 -4.05 19.96 -13.53
C VAL A 321 -5.30 20.04 -14.39
N PHE A 322 -5.18 20.44 -15.66
CA PHE A 322 -6.35 20.64 -16.53
C PHE A 322 -7.15 19.36 -16.78
N SER A 323 -6.48 18.22 -17.01
CA SER A 323 -7.17 16.94 -17.17
C SER A 323 -7.89 16.50 -15.90
N LEU A 324 -7.36 16.82 -14.73
CA LEU A 324 -8.01 16.61 -13.45
C LEU A 324 -9.26 17.49 -13.33
N VAL A 325 -9.17 18.79 -13.66
CA VAL A 325 -10.31 19.71 -13.65
C VAL A 325 -11.41 19.21 -14.56
N GLN A 326 -11.10 18.79 -15.78
CA GLN A 326 -12.07 18.23 -16.71
C GLN A 326 -12.77 17.00 -16.13
N ALA A 327 -12.04 16.07 -15.52
CA ALA A 327 -12.61 14.88 -14.92
C ALA A 327 -13.52 15.23 -13.72
N MET A 328 -13.09 16.14 -12.84
CA MET A 328 -13.90 16.62 -11.73
C MET A 328 -15.19 17.29 -12.22
N GLN A 329 -15.08 18.21 -13.19
CA GLN A 329 -16.21 18.91 -13.79
C GLN A 329 -17.18 17.96 -14.50
N THR A 330 -16.65 16.92 -15.16
CA THR A 330 -17.49 15.89 -15.80
C THR A 330 -18.40 15.20 -14.80
N LEU A 331 -17.94 14.84 -13.60
CA LEU A 331 -18.78 14.27 -12.55
C LEU A 331 -19.82 15.26 -12.03
N MET A 332 -19.41 16.53 -11.83
CA MET A 332 -20.30 17.57 -11.31
C MET A 332 -21.48 17.83 -12.23
N LEU A 333 -21.22 17.87 -13.55
CA LEU A 333 -22.21 18.23 -14.56
C LEU A 333 -23.04 17.03 -15.10
N ASN A 334 -22.63 15.80 -14.81
CA ASN A 334 -23.28 14.58 -15.33
C ASN A 334 -23.70 13.61 -14.22
N PRO A 335 -24.79 13.88 -13.49
CA PRO A 335 -25.24 12.98 -12.40
C PRO A 335 -25.54 11.55 -12.87
N ALA A 336 -26.05 11.36 -14.09
CA ALA A 336 -26.32 10.05 -14.65
C ALA A 336 -25.02 9.25 -14.88
N LEU A 337 -23.95 9.90 -15.38
CA LEU A 337 -22.65 9.26 -15.51
C LEU A 337 -22.06 8.94 -14.12
N SER A 338 -22.12 9.89 -13.18
CA SER A 338 -21.65 9.69 -11.80
C SER A 338 -22.30 8.45 -11.17
N HIS A 339 -23.64 8.31 -11.30
CA HIS A 339 -24.39 7.16 -10.80
C HIS A 339 -23.97 5.84 -11.48
N LYS A 340 -23.81 5.83 -12.82
CA LYS A 340 -23.35 4.65 -13.56
C LYS A 340 -21.95 4.22 -13.11
N LEU A 341 -21.01 5.18 -12.97
CA LEU A 341 -19.63 4.89 -12.58
C LEU A 341 -19.55 4.32 -11.17
N LYS A 342 -20.28 4.89 -10.20
CA LYS A 342 -20.26 4.41 -8.82
C LYS A 342 -20.81 2.99 -8.68
N GLN A 343 -21.88 2.64 -9.43
CA GLN A 343 -22.43 1.28 -9.41
C GLN A 343 -21.44 0.26 -9.96
N ALA A 344 -20.82 0.57 -11.11
CA ALA A 344 -19.81 -0.30 -11.70
C ALA A 344 -18.57 -0.42 -10.79
N ALA A 345 -18.14 0.68 -10.17
CA ALA A 345 -17.03 0.67 -9.21
C ALA A 345 -17.30 -0.23 -8.00
N TYR A 346 -18.51 -0.13 -7.43
CA TYR A 346 -18.95 -0.95 -6.31
C TYR A 346 -18.91 -2.44 -6.64
N VAL A 347 -19.49 -2.83 -7.78
CA VAL A 347 -19.49 -4.23 -8.22
C VAL A 347 -18.06 -4.74 -8.39
N ASP A 348 -17.23 -4.02 -9.17
CA ASP A 348 -15.85 -4.42 -9.42
C ASP A 348 -15.02 -4.54 -8.12
N ALA A 349 -15.20 -3.62 -7.16
CA ALA A 349 -14.48 -3.66 -5.91
C ALA A 349 -14.89 -4.86 -5.04
N HIS A 350 -16.19 -5.18 -4.98
CA HIS A 350 -16.69 -6.31 -4.20
C HIS A 350 -16.38 -7.68 -4.84
N GLU A 351 -16.23 -7.75 -6.15
CA GLU A 351 -15.86 -8.98 -6.83
C GLU A 351 -14.35 -9.25 -6.79
N ASN A 352 -13.52 -8.18 -6.97
CA ASN A 352 -12.11 -8.36 -7.28
C ASN A 352 -11.13 -7.80 -6.24
N LEU A 353 -11.59 -6.88 -5.35
CA LEU A 353 -10.69 -6.15 -4.44
C LEU A 353 -11.00 -6.42 -2.96
N THR A 354 -11.65 -7.53 -2.64
CA THR A 354 -11.94 -7.87 -1.24
C THR A 354 -10.71 -8.43 -0.52
N ILE A 355 -10.61 -8.16 0.76
CA ILE A 355 -9.54 -8.72 1.58
C ILE A 355 -9.59 -10.26 1.64
N GLN A 356 -10.78 -10.85 1.58
CA GLN A 356 -10.96 -12.30 1.55
C GLN A 356 -10.31 -12.93 0.30
N SER A 357 -10.56 -12.35 -0.89
CA SER A 357 -9.95 -12.82 -2.14
C SER A 357 -8.43 -12.67 -2.12
N ASN A 358 -7.91 -11.53 -1.63
CA ASN A 358 -6.48 -11.29 -1.45
C ASN A 358 -5.85 -12.34 -0.52
N THR A 359 -6.45 -12.57 0.67
CA THR A 359 -5.94 -13.53 1.64
C THR A 359 -5.95 -14.94 1.09
N GLN A 360 -7.03 -15.37 0.42
CA GLN A 360 -7.11 -16.70 -0.22
C GLN A 360 -6.02 -16.91 -1.25
N THR A 361 -5.75 -15.89 -2.07
CA THR A 361 -4.68 -15.94 -3.07
C THR A 361 -3.30 -16.06 -2.41
N LEU A 362 -3.02 -15.27 -1.37
CA LEU A 362 -1.77 -15.36 -0.63
C LEU A 362 -1.61 -16.72 0.07
N GLN A 363 -2.68 -17.27 0.66
CA GLN A 363 -2.66 -18.62 1.26
C GLN A 363 -2.35 -19.70 0.22
N ALA A 364 -2.86 -19.58 -1.00
CA ALA A 364 -2.50 -20.48 -2.09
C ALA A 364 -1.00 -20.42 -2.43
N HIS A 365 -0.40 -19.21 -2.43
CA HIS A 365 1.05 -19.04 -2.57
C HIS A 365 1.83 -19.69 -1.42
N TYR A 366 1.36 -19.57 -0.17
CA TYR A 366 2.00 -20.21 0.98
C TYR A 366 2.02 -21.74 0.82
N LEU A 367 0.86 -22.33 0.51
CA LEU A 367 0.75 -23.76 0.31
C LEU A 367 1.61 -24.27 -0.86
N ALA A 368 1.68 -23.51 -1.95
CA ALA A 368 2.51 -23.84 -3.10
C ALA A 368 4.00 -23.82 -2.76
N LEU A 369 4.45 -22.81 -1.98
CA LEU A 369 5.84 -22.70 -1.56
C LEU A 369 6.26 -23.81 -0.59
N MET A 370 5.41 -24.16 0.36
CA MET A 370 5.68 -25.21 1.34
C MET A 370 5.74 -26.62 0.74
N LYS A 371 5.03 -26.84 -0.40
CA LYS A 371 5.05 -28.12 -1.13
C LYS A 371 6.27 -28.31 -2.02
N ARG A 372 7.05 -27.24 -2.29
CA ARG A 372 8.26 -27.34 -3.13
C ARG A 372 9.36 -28.05 -2.36
N ASP A 373 9.94 -29.07 -2.98
CA ASP A 373 11.24 -29.55 -2.53
C ASP A 373 12.22 -28.38 -2.59
N GLN A 374 12.75 -27.99 -1.43
CA GLN A 374 13.75 -26.91 -1.36
C GLN A 374 15.04 -27.44 -2.00
N PRO A 375 15.43 -26.99 -3.21
CA PRO A 375 16.69 -27.43 -3.79
C PRO A 375 17.83 -26.96 -2.89
N ALA A 376 18.84 -27.84 -2.73
CA ALA A 376 20.06 -27.45 -2.00
C ALA A 376 20.57 -26.08 -2.51
N PRO A 377 21.02 -25.18 -1.61
CA PRO A 377 21.40 -23.82 -1.97
C PRO A 377 22.45 -23.83 -3.08
N GLN A 378 22.06 -23.45 -4.29
CA GLN A 378 22.99 -23.32 -5.41
C GLN A 378 23.77 -22.01 -5.26
N TRP A 379 24.79 -21.99 -4.43
CA TRP A 379 25.63 -20.82 -4.15
C TRP A 379 26.15 -20.13 -5.41
N ARG A 380 26.41 -20.90 -6.49
CA ARG A 380 26.84 -20.36 -7.80
C ARG A 380 25.73 -19.56 -8.48
N ALA A 381 24.46 -19.97 -8.35
CA ALA A 381 23.32 -19.20 -8.87
C ALA A 381 23.11 -17.91 -8.09
N MET A 382 23.40 -17.90 -6.78
CA MET A 382 23.34 -16.71 -5.92
C MET A 382 24.40 -15.66 -6.29
N LEU A 383 25.52 -16.06 -6.88
CA LEU A 383 26.60 -15.16 -7.32
C LEU A 383 26.33 -14.53 -8.71
N ARG A 384 25.43 -15.08 -9.51
CA ARG A 384 25.11 -14.54 -10.84
C ARG A 384 24.61 -13.08 -10.80
N PRO A 385 23.70 -12.69 -9.89
CA PRO A 385 23.27 -11.28 -9.77
C PRO A 385 24.42 -10.35 -9.36
N LEU A 386 25.36 -10.81 -8.54
CA LEU A 386 26.59 -10.07 -8.20
C LEU A 386 27.41 -9.76 -9.45
N LEU A 387 27.66 -10.76 -10.30
CA LEU A 387 28.41 -10.58 -11.54
C LEU A 387 27.67 -9.65 -12.50
N TYR A 388 26.35 -9.71 -12.54
CA TYR A 388 25.52 -8.81 -13.34
C TYR A 388 25.57 -7.37 -12.82
N PHE A 389 25.46 -7.19 -11.49
CA PHE A 389 25.58 -5.91 -10.81
C PHE A 389 26.92 -5.21 -11.11
N PHE A 390 28.03 -5.92 -10.96
CA PHE A 390 29.35 -5.36 -11.23
C PHE A 390 29.65 -5.10 -12.72
N ARG A 391 28.91 -5.70 -13.64
CA ARG A 391 29.06 -5.46 -15.09
C ARG A 391 28.34 -4.21 -15.59
N ARG A 392 27.34 -3.71 -14.88
CA ARG A 392 26.62 -2.46 -15.21
C ARG A 392 27.32 -1.27 -14.55
N LYS A 393 28.08 -0.50 -15.33
CA LYS A 393 28.75 0.74 -14.87
C LYS A 393 27.77 1.80 -14.31
N GLU A 394 26.51 1.75 -14.70
CA GLU A 394 25.43 2.68 -14.25
C GLU A 394 25.03 2.52 -12.79
N LEU A 395 25.49 1.46 -12.10
CA LEU A 395 25.16 1.19 -10.70
C LEU A 395 26.18 1.76 -9.73
N LEU A 396 27.27 2.34 -10.23
CA LEU A 396 28.36 2.92 -9.44
C LEU A 396 28.36 4.46 -9.44
N SER A 397 27.45 5.09 -10.17
CA SER A 397 27.25 6.56 -10.22
C SER A 397 26.20 7.06 -9.22
#